data_061ab7e5e62dc2acf3abe1af60a23813
#
_entry.id   061ab7e5e62dc2acf3abe1af60a23813
#
_cell.length_a   1.000
_cell.length_b   1.000
_cell.length_c   1.000
_cell.angle_alpha   90.00
_cell.angle_beta   90.00
_cell.angle_gamma   90.00
#
_symmetry.space_group_name_H-M   'P 1'
#
loop_
_entity.id
_entity.type
_entity.pdbx_description
1 polymer ?
#
loop_
_entity_poly.entity_id
_entity_poly.type
_entity_poly.pdbx_seq_one_letter_code
_entity_poly.pdbx_strand_id
1 'polypeptide(L)'
;MSNRSISPTRLETIHTPDLKPLMLGTDSTIQALPLYSAQVSLDGLGSQVAERFNQSPNLPGVLVTDQENAVIGMLSRQRFLEFLLRPKGCELFLNEPLSVIYSYARLQPLTFAVETPVLDAARAALRRPSDLQGEPLLVVAPEGDRLLSAHDLNQAHWQIRGIETQVRYERAQAAMLQSHKLAALGRLVDGIAHEIMDPLGFIWGNLSHVDQYCQQLLQLLEVYETSPCEAYELEHLANLKAEIELDYLRQDLPHALTSIKGGAARLKQLAGSLQNFCHIDEVYPHPADLHGLIDSIVLLLKSRLTTQIQIVRQYDALPPVPCFAGQLSQVLMNVLTHCIDDLLSFAARQSVVADLSATKGPVSAEGLPSSPQIAITTKLRDADTNDPMSQRWVVMTIADNGPGLSPAELQDVRDMFSIRQRLERETDLAASYRLITAKHGGKFVVRSPASHWPKTTAGTGTEYEIQLPLYNHIA
;
A
#
# COMPACT_ATOMS: atom_id res chain seq x y z
N MET A 1 18.36 78.06 30.74
CA MET A 1 17.54 77.76 29.59
C MET A 1 18.46 77.35 28.45
N SER A 2 18.60 76.04 28.22
CA SER A 2 19.30 75.52 27.06
C SER A 2 18.64 74.18 26.67
N ASN A 3 17.86 74.31 25.61
CA ASN A 3 17.10 73.19 25.03
C ASN A 3 18.09 72.26 24.29
N ARG A 4 18.38 71.11 24.83
CA ARG A 4 19.05 70.02 24.08
C ARG A 4 17.99 69.22 23.35
N SER A 5 17.88 69.44 22.06
CA SER A 5 17.14 68.62 21.12
C SER A 5 17.80 67.21 21.07
N ILE A 6 17.10 66.24 21.57
CA ILE A 6 17.45 64.84 21.41
C ILE A 6 17.06 64.45 19.99
N SER A 7 18.02 64.10 19.15
CA SER A 7 17.80 63.58 17.80
C SER A 7 17.10 62.21 17.94
N PRO A 8 16.08 61.91 17.10
CA PRO A 8 15.44 60.60 17.13
C PRO A 8 16.41 59.55 16.57
N THR A 9 16.87 58.66 17.44
CA THR A 9 17.64 57.46 17.06
C THR A 9 16.83 56.66 16.07
N ARG A 10 17.40 56.37 14.91
CA ARG A 10 16.82 55.51 13.87
C ARG A 10 16.36 54.19 14.50
N LEU A 11 15.07 53.98 14.53
CA LEU A 11 14.45 52.66 14.84
C LEU A 11 14.84 51.69 13.73
N GLU A 12 15.78 50.81 14.01
CA GLU A 12 16.13 49.72 13.11
C GLU A 12 14.92 48.82 12.89
N THR A 13 14.72 48.42 11.63
CA THR A 13 13.56 47.72 11.13
C THR A 13 13.47 46.34 11.77
N ILE A 14 12.33 46.01 12.41
CA ILE A 14 12.04 44.68 12.89
C ILE A 14 11.71 43.81 11.68
N HIS A 15 12.56 42.85 11.34
CA HIS A 15 12.20 41.80 10.40
C HIS A 15 11.38 40.74 11.13
N THR A 16 10.06 40.76 10.95
CA THR A 16 9.17 39.65 11.25
C THR A 16 9.14 38.73 10.02
N PRO A 17 9.44 37.46 10.14
CA PRO A 17 9.37 36.55 9.01
C PRO A 17 7.93 36.39 8.51
N ASP A 18 7.72 36.43 7.20
CA ASP A 18 6.46 36.09 6.56
C ASP A 18 6.13 34.63 6.89
N LEU A 19 4.99 34.40 7.54
CA LEU A 19 4.44 33.07 7.85
C LEU A 19 3.95 32.38 6.56
N LYS A 20 4.87 31.89 5.74
CA LYS A 20 4.53 30.96 4.66
C LYS A 20 4.35 29.56 5.23
N PRO A 21 3.41 28.74 4.69
CA PRO A 21 3.31 27.35 5.13
C PRO A 21 4.65 26.66 4.89
N LEU A 22 5.28 26.24 5.98
CA LEU A 22 6.58 25.57 5.95
C LEU A 22 6.43 24.18 5.34
N MET A 23 6.96 24.00 4.13
CA MET A 23 7.17 22.69 3.53
C MET A 23 8.44 22.06 4.13
N LEU A 24 8.32 21.47 5.32
CA LEU A 24 9.43 20.84 6.03
C LEU A 24 9.60 19.39 5.56
N GLY A 25 10.84 18.99 5.25
CA GLY A 25 11.25 17.62 4.96
C GLY A 25 12.22 17.09 6.02
N THR A 26 12.61 15.84 5.93
CA THR A 26 13.57 15.18 6.86
C THR A 26 14.93 15.88 6.92
N ASP A 27 15.33 16.52 5.83
CA ASP A 27 16.64 17.18 5.68
C ASP A 27 16.58 18.70 5.89
N SER A 28 15.44 19.23 6.39
CA SER A 28 15.27 20.67 6.62
C SER A 28 16.20 21.16 7.72
N THR A 29 16.83 22.32 7.46
CA THR A 29 17.72 23.01 8.40
C THR A 29 16.99 24.15 9.12
N ILE A 30 17.61 24.72 10.14
CA ILE A 30 17.10 25.88 10.89
C ILE A 30 16.80 27.07 9.96
N GLN A 31 17.49 27.19 8.85
CA GLN A 31 17.27 28.25 7.85
C GLN A 31 15.83 28.28 7.32
N ALA A 32 15.15 27.13 7.29
CA ALA A 32 13.76 27.03 6.84
C ALA A 32 12.75 27.56 7.88
N LEU A 33 13.18 27.80 9.13
CA LEU A 33 12.32 28.22 10.22
C LEU A 33 12.21 29.77 10.33
N PRO A 34 11.18 30.30 10.99
CA PRO A 34 11.07 31.72 11.27
C PRO A 34 12.21 32.18 12.19
N LEU A 35 13.09 33.01 11.69
CA LEU A 35 14.19 33.63 12.45
C LEU A 35 13.88 35.08 12.72
N TYR A 36 14.02 35.49 13.99
CA TYR A 36 13.69 36.84 14.46
C TYR A 36 14.96 37.63 14.66
N SER A 37 14.91 38.94 14.24
CA SER A 37 15.99 39.87 14.42
C SER A 37 15.45 41.10 15.17
N ALA A 38 15.77 41.22 16.43
CA ALA A 38 15.49 42.38 17.25
C ALA A 38 16.66 42.63 18.17
N GLN A 39 17.32 43.76 18.00
CA GLN A 39 18.52 44.14 18.77
C GLN A 39 18.18 45.30 19.68
N VAL A 40 18.74 45.30 20.86
CA VAL A 40 18.66 46.42 21.82
C VAL A 40 20.04 46.57 22.50
N SER A 41 20.53 47.82 22.54
CA SER A 41 21.80 48.15 23.23
C SER A 41 21.67 47.93 24.73
N LEU A 42 22.75 47.51 25.36
CA LEU A 42 22.84 47.35 26.82
C LEU A 42 22.58 48.66 27.59
N ASP A 43 22.91 49.82 26.96
CA ASP A 43 22.68 51.16 27.52
C ASP A 43 21.24 51.66 27.25
N GLY A 44 20.47 50.94 26.41
CA GLY A 44 19.07 51.28 26.14
C GLY A 44 18.18 51.06 27.36
N LEU A 45 17.00 51.69 27.38
CA LEU A 45 16.06 51.57 28.49
C LEU A 45 15.25 50.27 28.39
N GLY A 46 14.85 49.71 29.53
CA GLY A 46 13.96 48.54 29.58
C GLY A 46 12.60 48.82 28.91
N SER A 47 12.13 50.07 28.91
CA SER A 47 10.92 50.47 28.17
C SER A 47 11.01 50.25 26.66
N GLN A 48 12.19 50.35 26.07
CA GLN A 48 12.40 50.07 24.63
C GLN A 48 12.19 48.59 24.33
N VAL A 49 12.61 47.71 25.23
CA VAL A 49 12.35 46.25 25.11
C VAL A 49 10.86 45.97 25.21
N ALA A 50 10.16 46.58 26.17
CA ALA A 50 8.72 46.44 26.34
C ALA A 50 7.97 46.92 25.08
N GLU A 51 8.39 48.03 24.48
CA GLU A 51 7.81 48.56 23.25
C GLU A 51 8.02 47.60 22.08
N ARG A 52 9.22 47.00 21.92
CA ARG A 52 9.51 45.97 20.89
C ARG A 52 8.60 44.77 21.03
N PHE A 53 8.39 44.26 22.25
CA PHE A 53 7.49 43.14 22.53
C PHE A 53 6.02 43.49 22.28
N ASN A 54 5.62 44.76 22.48
CA ASN A 54 4.26 45.20 22.19
C ASN A 54 4.02 45.33 20.69
N GLN A 55 5.00 45.82 19.91
CA GLN A 55 4.94 45.95 18.45
C GLN A 55 4.98 44.58 17.75
N SER A 56 5.67 43.62 18.32
CA SER A 56 5.83 42.28 17.76
C SER A 56 5.47 41.19 18.80
N PRO A 57 4.18 40.79 18.86
CA PRO A 57 3.70 39.83 19.85
C PRO A 57 4.38 38.44 19.77
N ASN A 58 4.82 38.03 18.59
CA ASN A 58 5.47 36.72 18.36
C ASN A 58 6.99 36.74 18.60
N LEU A 59 7.57 37.89 18.91
CA LEU A 59 9.01 37.99 19.16
C LEU A 59 9.40 37.22 20.42
N PRO A 60 10.28 36.20 20.33
CA PRO A 60 10.59 35.32 21.47
C PRO A 60 11.58 35.96 22.46
N GLY A 61 12.31 36.99 22.01
CA GLY A 61 13.31 37.69 22.81
C GLY A 61 13.98 38.80 22.02
N VAL A 62 14.94 39.48 22.63
CA VAL A 62 15.80 40.48 21.98
C VAL A 62 17.27 40.07 22.14
N LEU A 63 18.06 40.36 21.12
CA LEU A 63 19.53 40.31 21.18
C LEU A 63 20.04 41.54 21.89
N VAL A 64 20.91 41.31 22.85
CA VAL A 64 21.55 42.42 23.61
C VAL A 64 22.91 42.69 23.00
N THR A 65 23.14 43.97 22.60
CA THR A 65 24.38 44.38 21.98
C THR A 65 25.17 45.35 22.90
N ASP A 66 26.49 45.34 22.71
CA ASP A 66 27.35 46.31 23.33
C ASP A 66 27.41 47.67 22.55
N GLN A 67 28.32 48.55 22.96
CA GLN A 67 28.52 49.86 22.31
C GLN A 67 29.11 49.74 20.89
N GLU A 68 29.72 48.60 20.54
CA GLU A 68 30.27 48.32 19.21
C GLU A 68 29.26 47.52 18.33
N ASN A 69 28.01 47.37 18.77
CA ASN A 69 26.94 46.56 18.12
C ASN A 69 27.26 45.04 18.07
N ALA A 70 28.21 44.57 18.84
CA ALA A 70 28.46 43.14 18.97
C ALA A 70 27.40 42.46 19.88
N VAL A 71 26.87 41.31 19.48
CA VAL A 71 25.89 40.57 20.30
C VAL A 71 26.58 39.94 21.49
N ILE A 72 26.23 40.38 22.69
CA ILE A 72 26.75 39.88 23.97
C ILE A 72 25.85 38.83 24.60
N GLY A 73 24.64 38.66 24.11
CA GLY A 73 23.70 37.68 24.55
C GLY A 73 22.28 37.98 24.16
N MET A 74 21.33 37.37 24.84
CA MET A 74 19.90 37.58 24.59
C MET A 74 19.12 37.76 25.89
N LEU A 75 17.97 38.42 25.79
CA LEU A 75 16.95 38.49 26.84
C LEU A 75 15.64 37.96 26.29
N SER A 76 15.16 36.84 26.84
CA SER A 76 13.90 36.24 26.43
C SER A 76 12.71 37.09 26.90
N ARG A 77 11.62 37.04 26.13
CA ARG A 77 10.36 37.70 26.51
C ARG A 77 9.81 37.14 27.82
N GLN A 78 9.89 35.85 28.02
CA GLN A 78 9.41 35.20 29.24
C GLN A 78 10.14 35.75 30.47
N ARG A 79 11.46 35.77 30.46
CA ARG A 79 12.26 36.29 31.59
C ARG A 79 12.07 37.78 31.80
N PHE A 80 12.03 38.55 30.73
CA PHE A 80 11.74 39.97 30.86
C PHE A 80 10.43 40.22 31.60
N LEU A 81 9.34 39.51 31.22
CA LEU A 81 8.05 39.63 31.88
C LEU A 81 8.08 39.10 33.34
N GLU A 82 8.77 38.02 33.60
CA GLU A 82 8.95 37.48 34.95
C GLU A 82 9.60 38.52 35.90
N PHE A 83 10.59 39.26 35.44
CA PHE A 83 11.21 40.33 36.22
C PHE A 83 10.30 41.54 36.41
N LEU A 84 9.53 41.92 35.38
CA LEU A 84 8.55 43.01 35.53
C LEU A 84 7.41 42.71 36.50
N LEU A 85 7.02 41.42 36.60
CA LEU A 85 5.96 41.00 37.51
C LEU A 85 6.40 40.91 39.00
N ARG A 86 7.70 41.04 39.30
CA ARG A 86 8.18 41.11 40.66
C ARG A 86 7.73 42.41 41.36
N PRO A 87 7.61 42.45 42.67
CA PRO A 87 7.28 43.67 43.40
C PRO A 87 8.20 44.82 43.00
N LYS A 88 7.62 45.92 42.54
CA LYS A 88 8.32 47.12 41.97
C LYS A 88 9.12 46.85 40.69
N GLY A 89 8.93 45.71 40.02
CA GLY A 89 9.69 45.35 38.83
C GLY A 89 9.52 46.38 37.70
N CYS A 90 8.31 46.87 37.44
CA CYS A 90 8.07 47.91 36.43
C CYS A 90 8.81 49.23 36.75
N GLU A 91 8.83 49.64 38.01
CA GLU A 91 9.53 50.88 38.43
C GLU A 91 11.05 50.76 38.28
N LEU A 92 11.59 49.56 38.64
CA LEU A 92 13.02 49.28 38.65
C LEU A 92 13.60 48.97 37.28
N PHE A 93 12.83 48.38 36.35
CA PHE A 93 13.40 47.83 35.14
C PHE A 93 12.96 48.54 33.85
N LEU A 94 11.87 49.30 33.84
CA LEU A 94 11.43 50.00 32.62
C LEU A 94 12.19 51.31 32.41
N ASN A 95 12.52 52.02 33.48
CA ASN A 95 13.16 53.36 33.39
C ASN A 95 14.69 53.33 33.56
N GLU A 96 15.23 52.16 33.90
CA GLU A 96 16.67 51.96 34.03
C GLU A 96 17.30 51.37 32.74
N PRO A 97 18.63 51.49 32.58
CA PRO A 97 19.34 50.88 31.47
C PRO A 97 19.15 49.36 31.47
N LEU A 98 19.09 48.78 30.26
CA LEU A 98 18.90 47.33 30.07
C LEU A 98 19.96 46.50 30.82
N SER A 99 21.15 47.05 31.02
CA SER A 99 22.24 46.44 31.78
C SER A 99 21.79 46.00 33.20
N VAL A 100 20.88 46.73 33.80
CA VAL A 100 20.38 46.41 35.16
C VAL A 100 19.59 45.09 35.13
N ILE A 101 18.54 44.98 34.31
CA ILE A 101 17.76 43.74 34.19
C ILE A 101 18.58 42.61 33.64
N TYR A 102 19.45 42.89 32.64
CA TYR A 102 20.29 41.88 32.00
C TYR A 102 21.28 41.24 32.99
N SER A 103 21.81 41.97 33.96
CA SER A 103 22.69 41.43 34.98
C SER A 103 22.04 40.29 35.81
N TYR A 104 20.72 40.40 36.05
CA TYR A 104 19.94 39.36 36.77
C TYR A 104 19.36 38.29 35.86
N ALA A 105 18.99 38.65 34.63
CA ALA A 105 18.28 37.77 33.66
C ALA A 105 19.22 37.05 32.67
N ARG A 106 20.52 37.29 32.76
CA ARG A 106 21.53 36.71 31.85
C ARG A 106 21.48 35.18 31.82
N LEU A 107 21.39 34.61 30.62
CA LEU A 107 21.50 33.21 30.34
C LEU A 107 22.62 32.94 29.33
N GLN A 108 23.23 31.77 29.41
CA GLN A 108 24.03 31.28 28.29
C GLN A 108 23.07 30.75 27.22
N PRO A 109 23.00 31.39 26.03
CA PRO A 109 22.11 30.90 24.98
C PRO A 109 22.65 29.60 24.39
N LEU A 110 21.73 28.68 24.06
CA LEU A 110 22.07 27.54 23.21
C LEU A 110 22.19 28.06 21.78
N THR A 111 23.38 27.89 21.17
CA THR A 111 23.72 28.49 19.90
C THR A 111 23.84 27.41 18.82
N PHE A 112 23.31 27.71 17.62
CA PHE A 112 23.39 26.85 16.45
C PHE A 112 23.82 27.65 15.21
N ALA A 113 24.47 26.99 14.26
CA ALA A 113 24.61 27.51 12.92
C ALA A 113 23.30 27.38 12.15
N VAL A 114 23.03 28.26 11.21
CA VAL A 114 21.77 28.30 10.43
C VAL A 114 21.58 27.04 9.57
N GLU A 115 22.65 26.35 9.20
CA GLU A 115 22.64 25.10 8.44
C GLU A 115 22.37 23.86 9.30
N THR A 116 22.25 24.02 10.63
CA THR A 116 22.01 22.86 11.52
C THR A 116 20.67 22.22 11.19
N PRO A 117 20.59 20.86 11.07
CA PRO A 117 19.34 20.16 10.87
C PRO A 117 18.35 20.41 12.01
N VAL A 118 17.07 20.62 11.67
CA VAL A 118 15.99 20.88 12.65
C VAL A 118 15.91 19.78 13.71
N LEU A 119 16.05 18.52 13.31
CA LEU A 119 15.98 17.37 14.22
C LEU A 119 17.10 17.39 15.26
N ASP A 120 18.30 17.79 14.88
CA ASP A 120 19.44 17.83 15.79
C ASP A 120 19.35 19.02 16.75
N ALA A 121 18.95 20.18 16.25
CA ALA A 121 18.69 21.35 17.09
C ALA A 121 17.57 21.09 18.10
N ALA A 122 16.46 20.49 17.67
CA ALA A 122 15.34 20.13 18.56
C ALA A 122 15.76 19.13 19.63
N ARG A 123 16.55 18.10 19.25
CA ARG A 123 17.07 17.12 20.20
C ARG A 123 17.98 17.75 21.24
N ALA A 124 18.82 18.70 20.87
CA ALA A 124 19.68 19.44 21.78
C ALA A 124 18.86 20.40 22.66
N ALA A 125 17.85 21.08 22.12
CA ALA A 125 16.97 21.97 22.87
C ALA A 125 16.17 21.20 23.93
N LEU A 126 15.66 19.98 23.62
CA LEU A 126 14.92 19.14 24.56
C LEU A 126 15.79 18.54 25.68
N ARG A 127 17.11 18.47 25.51
CA ARG A 127 18.04 18.02 26.57
C ARG A 127 18.33 19.07 27.62
N ARG A 128 17.91 20.33 27.41
CA ARG A 128 18.05 21.40 28.40
C ARG A 128 17.21 21.10 29.65
N PRO A 129 17.61 21.66 30.82
CA PRO A 129 16.75 21.66 32.01
C PRO A 129 15.35 22.20 31.68
N SER A 130 14.34 21.75 32.40
CA SER A 130 12.92 22.08 32.11
C SER A 130 12.61 23.58 32.12
N ASP A 131 13.31 24.33 32.99
CA ASP A 131 13.20 25.81 33.08
C ASP A 131 13.82 26.55 31.90
N LEU A 132 14.67 25.87 31.12
CA LEU A 132 15.32 26.44 29.92
C LEU A 132 14.73 25.94 28.61
N GLN A 133 13.85 24.94 28.62
CA GLN A 133 13.29 24.36 27.38
C GLN A 133 12.42 25.35 26.59
N GLY A 134 11.77 26.30 27.28
CA GLY A 134 10.96 27.36 26.66
C GLY A 134 11.77 28.56 26.16
N GLU A 135 13.04 28.67 26.56
CA GLU A 135 13.90 29.78 26.18
C GLU A 135 14.29 29.74 24.70
N PRO A 136 14.32 30.90 24.01
CA PRO A 136 14.73 30.94 22.60
C PRO A 136 16.18 30.47 22.41
N LEU A 137 16.53 30.24 21.17
CA LEU A 137 17.85 29.78 20.75
C LEU A 137 18.53 30.87 19.93
N LEU A 138 19.83 30.96 20.05
CA LEU A 138 20.65 31.85 19.22
C LEU A 138 21.07 31.13 17.94
N VAL A 139 20.82 31.77 16.81
CA VAL A 139 21.20 31.23 15.50
C VAL A 139 22.24 32.16 14.88
N VAL A 140 23.42 31.62 14.64
CA VAL A 140 24.49 32.33 13.96
C VAL A 140 24.30 32.19 12.46
N ALA A 141 24.11 33.30 11.75
CA ALA A 141 23.96 33.34 10.32
C ALA A 141 24.96 34.33 9.70
N PRO A 142 25.35 34.14 8.42
CA PRO A 142 26.29 35.07 7.74
C PRO A 142 25.83 36.54 7.72
N GLU A 143 24.51 36.75 7.77
CA GLU A 143 23.87 38.07 7.77
C GLU A 143 23.72 38.67 9.16
N GLY A 144 24.22 38.03 10.21
CA GLY A 144 24.12 38.38 11.62
C GLY A 144 23.27 37.45 12.46
N ASP A 145 23.47 37.53 13.75
CA ASP A 145 22.79 36.67 14.73
C ASP A 145 21.27 36.86 14.75
N ARG A 146 20.54 35.76 14.92
CA ARG A 146 19.08 35.70 14.92
C ARG A 146 18.58 34.92 16.13
N LEU A 147 17.32 35.05 16.47
CA LEU A 147 16.64 34.26 17.48
C LEU A 147 15.67 33.30 16.84
N LEU A 148 15.69 32.06 17.32
CA LEU A 148 14.71 31.03 16.99
C LEU A 148 13.83 30.76 18.19
N SER A 149 12.51 30.81 18.00
CA SER A 149 11.56 30.42 19.05
C SER A 149 11.64 28.93 19.33
N ALA A 150 11.69 28.54 20.61
CA ALA A 150 11.59 27.15 21.02
C ALA A 150 10.26 26.51 20.58
N HIS A 151 9.18 27.30 20.53
CA HIS A 151 7.88 26.86 20.02
C HIS A 151 7.94 26.47 18.55
N ASP A 152 8.51 27.33 17.70
CA ASP A 152 8.60 27.11 16.25
C ASP A 152 9.50 25.88 15.94
N LEU A 153 10.60 25.74 16.67
CA LEU A 153 11.48 24.56 16.57
C LEU A 153 10.75 23.28 16.96
N ASN A 154 10.00 23.29 18.06
CA ASN A 154 9.23 22.12 18.50
C ASN A 154 8.12 21.77 17.51
N GLN A 155 7.40 22.74 16.98
CA GLN A 155 6.37 22.52 15.96
C GLN A 155 6.97 21.89 14.69
N ALA A 156 8.09 22.42 14.21
CA ALA A 156 8.82 21.85 13.08
C ALA A 156 9.29 20.40 13.35
N HIS A 157 9.83 20.14 14.53
CA HIS A 157 10.22 18.80 14.96
C HIS A 157 9.07 17.80 14.91
N TRP A 158 7.89 18.16 15.43
CA TRP A 158 6.71 17.28 15.41
C TRP A 158 6.18 17.05 13.99
N GLN A 159 6.23 18.05 13.11
CA GLN A 159 5.85 17.88 11.70
C GLN A 159 6.77 16.92 10.98
N ILE A 160 8.09 17.07 11.11
CA ILE A 160 9.09 16.18 10.49
C ILE A 160 8.95 14.76 11.02
N ARG A 161 8.77 14.58 12.33
CA ARG A 161 8.55 13.26 12.95
C ARG A 161 7.26 12.60 12.48
N GLY A 162 6.20 13.37 12.30
CA GLY A 162 4.94 12.89 11.73
C GLY A 162 5.14 12.31 10.34
N ILE A 163 5.83 13.05 9.46
CA ILE A 163 6.15 12.60 8.10
C ILE A 163 7.03 11.33 8.12
N GLU A 164 8.09 11.31 8.95
CA GLU A 164 8.99 10.16 9.06
C GLU A 164 8.24 8.90 9.52
N THR A 165 7.35 9.04 10.49
CA THR A 165 6.54 7.94 11.00
C THR A 165 5.58 7.41 9.94
N GLN A 166 4.94 8.31 9.19
CA GLN A 166 4.03 7.95 8.10
C GLN A 166 4.77 7.17 7.00
N VAL A 167 5.91 7.66 6.56
CA VAL A 167 6.73 6.99 5.52
C VAL A 167 7.21 5.61 5.99
N ARG A 168 7.62 5.49 7.25
CA ARG A 168 8.00 4.18 7.82
C ARG A 168 6.83 3.20 7.84
N TYR A 169 5.67 3.69 8.26
CA TYR A 169 4.46 2.87 8.30
C TYR A 169 4.09 2.36 6.90
N GLU A 170 4.11 3.24 5.88
CA GLU A 170 3.82 2.87 4.49
C GLU A 170 4.82 1.85 3.94
N ARG A 171 6.12 2.03 4.22
CA ARG A 171 7.16 1.06 3.82
C ARG A 171 6.98 -0.29 4.51
N ALA A 172 6.69 -0.30 5.81
CA ALA A 172 6.46 -1.54 6.55
C ALA A 172 5.21 -2.26 6.03
N GLN A 173 4.14 -1.52 5.71
CA GLN A 173 2.93 -2.07 5.13
C GLN A 173 3.20 -2.68 3.74
N ALA A 174 3.95 -2.00 2.88
CA ALA A 174 4.34 -2.51 1.57
C ALA A 174 5.17 -3.81 1.67
N ALA A 175 6.15 -3.84 2.57
CA ALA A 175 6.97 -5.04 2.82
C ALA A 175 6.14 -6.21 3.35
N MET A 176 5.17 -5.94 4.22
CA MET A 176 4.27 -6.96 4.75
C MET A 176 3.36 -7.55 3.65
N LEU A 177 2.78 -6.68 2.79
CA LEU A 177 1.99 -7.11 1.64
C LEU A 177 2.80 -8.00 0.68
N GLN A 178 4.05 -7.62 0.42
CA GLN A 178 4.96 -8.43 -0.41
C GLN A 178 5.24 -9.80 0.23
N SER A 179 5.47 -9.84 1.55
CA SER A 179 5.68 -11.09 2.29
C SER A 179 4.45 -12.01 2.21
N HIS A 180 3.24 -11.45 2.35
CA HIS A 180 1.99 -12.21 2.22
C HIS A 180 1.80 -12.76 0.79
N LYS A 181 2.12 -11.96 -0.26
CA LYS A 181 2.11 -12.42 -1.66
C LYS A 181 3.05 -13.61 -1.85
N LEU A 182 4.29 -13.51 -1.34
CA LEU A 182 5.28 -14.59 -1.45
C LEU A 182 4.85 -15.84 -0.67
N ALA A 183 4.23 -15.70 0.50
CA ALA A 183 3.70 -16.82 1.27
C ALA A 183 2.53 -17.51 0.55
N ALA A 184 1.63 -16.73 -0.07
CA ALA A 184 0.55 -17.27 -0.88
C ALA A 184 1.09 -18.03 -2.10
N LEU A 185 2.08 -17.45 -2.80
CA LEU A 185 2.75 -18.09 -3.92
C LEU A 185 3.47 -19.36 -3.49
N GLY A 186 4.16 -19.35 -2.33
CA GLY A 186 4.82 -20.53 -1.76
C GLY A 186 3.87 -21.71 -1.54
N ARG A 187 2.64 -21.46 -1.11
CA ARG A 187 1.60 -22.52 -0.96
C ARG A 187 1.11 -23.10 -2.30
N LEU A 188 1.36 -22.40 -3.40
CA LEU A 188 0.92 -22.79 -4.75
C LEU A 188 2.05 -23.35 -5.61
N VAL A 189 3.31 -23.29 -5.16
CA VAL A 189 4.48 -23.65 -5.97
C VAL A 189 4.37 -25.07 -6.52
N ASP A 190 3.97 -26.03 -5.69
CA ASP A 190 3.79 -27.42 -6.13
C ASP A 190 2.73 -27.54 -7.25
N GLY A 191 1.60 -26.86 -7.08
CA GLY A 191 0.54 -26.88 -8.06
C GLY A 191 0.91 -26.17 -9.36
N ILE A 192 1.58 -25.02 -9.28
CA ILE A 192 2.06 -24.28 -10.46
C ILE A 192 3.11 -25.08 -11.21
N ALA A 193 4.03 -25.75 -10.49
CA ALA A 193 5.02 -26.62 -11.11
C ALA A 193 4.35 -27.75 -11.93
N HIS A 194 3.30 -28.35 -11.38
CA HIS A 194 2.52 -29.40 -12.06
C HIS A 194 1.80 -28.86 -13.30
N GLU A 195 1.13 -27.71 -13.18
CA GLU A 195 0.44 -27.06 -14.30
C GLU A 195 1.40 -26.56 -15.41
N ILE A 196 2.69 -26.33 -15.10
CA ILE A 196 3.73 -26.04 -16.09
C ILE A 196 4.25 -27.32 -16.75
N MET A 197 4.47 -28.39 -15.96
CA MET A 197 5.04 -29.63 -16.46
C MET A 197 4.10 -30.35 -17.44
N ASP A 198 2.78 -30.28 -17.22
CA ASP A 198 1.79 -30.91 -18.08
C ASP A 198 1.86 -30.40 -19.54
N PRO A 199 1.67 -29.08 -19.84
CA PRO A 199 1.77 -28.61 -21.22
C PRO A 199 3.19 -28.74 -21.78
N LEU A 200 4.23 -28.68 -20.95
CA LEU A 200 5.60 -28.92 -21.38
C LEU A 200 5.78 -30.37 -21.84
N GLY A 201 5.21 -31.35 -21.12
CA GLY A 201 5.22 -32.75 -21.50
C GLY A 201 4.52 -33.00 -22.86
N PHE A 202 3.37 -32.36 -23.09
CA PHE A 202 2.69 -32.42 -24.40
C PHE A 202 3.49 -31.79 -25.52
N ILE A 203 4.15 -30.62 -25.27
CA ILE A 203 5.02 -29.98 -26.26
C ILE A 203 6.19 -30.88 -26.61
N TRP A 204 6.89 -31.42 -25.57
CA TRP A 204 8.08 -32.24 -25.76
C TRP A 204 7.78 -33.56 -26.47
N GLY A 205 6.69 -34.25 -26.06
CA GLY A 205 6.27 -35.50 -26.67
C GLY A 205 5.93 -35.32 -28.16
N ASN A 206 5.12 -34.33 -28.49
CA ASN A 206 4.74 -34.06 -29.88
C ASN A 206 5.90 -33.51 -30.73
N LEU A 207 6.86 -32.77 -30.13
CA LEU A 207 8.03 -32.29 -30.87
C LEU A 207 8.89 -33.42 -31.40
N SER A 208 9.06 -34.52 -30.62
CA SER A 208 9.79 -35.68 -31.03
C SER A 208 9.12 -36.36 -32.25
N HIS A 209 7.80 -36.44 -32.27
CA HIS A 209 7.06 -36.97 -33.43
C HIS A 209 7.20 -36.08 -34.65
N VAL A 210 7.09 -34.75 -34.46
CA VAL A 210 7.27 -33.81 -35.57
C VAL A 210 8.68 -33.88 -36.15
N ASP A 211 9.70 -34.02 -35.34
CA ASP A 211 11.09 -34.21 -35.80
C ASP A 211 11.22 -35.45 -36.67
N GLN A 212 10.68 -36.60 -36.18
CA GLN A 212 10.67 -37.83 -36.92
C GLN A 212 9.92 -37.70 -38.28
N TYR A 213 8.75 -37.07 -38.29
CA TYR A 213 7.97 -36.81 -39.51
C TYR A 213 8.71 -35.92 -40.48
N CYS A 214 9.41 -34.91 -40.01
CA CYS A 214 10.25 -34.03 -40.86
C CYS A 214 11.40 -34.84 -41.48
N GLN A 215 12.07 -35.71 -40.74
CA GLN A 215 13.15 -36.58 -41.29
C GLN A 215 12.62 -37.53 -42.36
N GLN A 216 11.48 -38.15 -42.12
CA GLN A 216 10.84 -39.03 -43.12
C GLN A 216 10.42 -38.29 -44.37
N LEU A 217 9.88 -37.07 -44.27
CA LEU A 217 9.54 -36.25 -45.42
C LEU A 217 10.77 -35.81 -46.20
N LEU A 218 11.85 -35.41 -45.51
CA LEU A 218 13.11 -35.06 -46.14
C LEU A 218 13.71 -36.24 -46.91
N GLN A 219 13.68 -37.44 -46.33
CA GLN A 219 14.12 -38.64 -47.00
C GLN A 219 13.29 -38.98 -48.26
N LEU A 220 11.97 -38.80 -48.19
CA LEU A 220 11.09 -38.95 -49.35
C LEU A 220 11.40 -37.94 -50.43
N LEU A 221 11.68 -36.68 -50.07
CA LEU A 221 12.06 -35.62 -51.02
C LEU A 221 13.41 -35.91 -51.70
N GLU A 222 14.40 -36.35 -50.93
CA GLU A 222 15.73 -36.71 -51.48
C GLU A 222 15.65 -37.84 -52.54
N VAL A 223 14.85 -38.86 -52.25
CA VAL A 223 14.60 -39.93 -53.24
C VAL A 223 13.86 -39.42 -54.46
N TYR A 224 12.92 -38.49 -54.28
CA TYR A 224 12.17 -37.88 -55.40
C TYR A 224 13.01 -36.98 -56.28
N GLU A 225 13.98 -36.23 -55.67
CA GLU A 225 14.87 -35.34 -56.43
C GLU A 225 16.02 -36.04 -57.13
N THR A 226 16.47 -37.21 -56.61
CA THR A 226 17.59 -37.95 -57.17
C THR A 226 17.20 -38.95 -58.24
N SER A 227 15.91 -39.21 -58.42
CA SER A 227 15.40 -40.25 -59.34
C SER A 227 14.99 -39.70 -60.68
N PRO A 228 15.66 -40.09 -61.79
CA PRO A 228 15.18 -39.85 -63.17
C PRO A 228 14.06 -40.84 -63.50
N CYS A 229 12.89 -40.42 -63.85
CA CYS A 229 11.59 -41.06 -64.11
C CYS A 229 11.59 -42.42 -64.83
N GLU A 230 12.15 -43.49 -64.28
CA GLU A 230 12.05 -44.86 -64.81
C GLU A 230 11.07 -45.73 -63.98
N ALA A 231 10.41 -46.71 -64.61
CA ALA A 231 9.33 -47.47 -64.00
C ALA A 231 9.74 -48.24 -62.71
N TYR A 232 11.00 -48.60 -62.57
CA TYR A 232 11.56 -49.29 -61.39
C TYR A 232 11.56 -48.40 -60.15
N GLU A 233 11.69 -47.09 -60.34
CA GLU A 233 11.77 -46.12 -59.25
C GLU A 233 10.38 -45.73 -58.70
N LEU A 234 9.31 -45.90 -59.49
CA LEU A 234 7.94 -45.77 -59.00
C LEU A 234 7.58 -46.83 -57.95
N GLU A 235 8.12 -48.05 -58.09
CA GLU A 235 7.93 -49.09 -57.10
C GLU A 235 8.70 -48.82 -55.81
N HIS A 236 9.94 -48.30 -55.93
CA HIS A 236 10.73 -47.90 -54.79
C HIS A 236 10.08 -46.72 -54.03
N LEU A 237 9.55 -45.73 -54.74
CA LEU A 237 8.81 -44.60 -54.16
C LEU A 237 7.48 -45.04 -53.50
N ALA A 238 6.79 -46.02 -54.09
CA ALA A 238 5.57 -46.59 -53.50
C ALA A 238 5.88 -47.35 -52.18
N ASN A 239 6.97 -48.13 -52.18
CA ASN A 239 7.44 -48.85 -50.99
C ASN A 239 7.86 -47.86 -49.88
N LEU A 240 8.60 -46.80 -50.20
CA LEU A 240 9.02 -45.78 -49.25
C LEU A 240 7.81 -45.03 -48.66
N LYS A 241 6.81 -44.67 -49.49
CA LYS A 241 5.55 -44.08 -49.00
C LYS A 241 4.79 -44.99 -48.03
N ALA A 242 4.81 -46.30 -48.28
CA ALA A 242 4.20 -47.29 -47.40
C ALA A 242 5.01 -47.45 -46.09
N GLU A 243 6.33 -47.47 -46.20
CA GLU A 243 7.24 -47.60 -45.04
C GLU A 243 7.14 -46.43 -44.07
N ILE A 244 7.03 -45.20 -44.61
CA ILE A 244 6.87 -43.98 -43.79
C ILE A 244 5.41 -43.74 -43.36
N GLU A 245 4.49 -44.59 -43.76
CA GLU A 245 3.04 -44.42 -43.49
C GLU A 245 2.55 -43.00 -43.84
N LEU A 246 2.85 -42.55 -45.09
CA LEU A 246 2.67 -41.16 -45.53
C LEU A 246 1.24 -40.64 -45.25
N ASP A 247 0.22 -41.46 -45.40
CA ASP A 247 -1.16 -41.06 -45.15
C ASP A 247 -1.44 -40.80 -43.67
N TYR A 248 -0.86 -41.60 -42.77
CA TYR A 248 -0.90 -41.38 -41.32
C TYR A 248 -0.17 -40.08 -40.98
N LEU A 249 1.05 -39.90 -41.47
CA LEU A 249 1.85 -38.73 -41.22
C LEU A 249 1.12 -37.45 -41.70
N ARG A 250 0.47 -37.45 -42.87
CA ARG A 250 -0.33 -36.33 -43.39
C ARG A 250 -1.49 -35.97 -42.44
N GLN A 251 -2.05 -36.95 -41.75
CA GLN A 251 -3.16 -36.74 -40.84
C GLN A 251 -2.69 -36.33 -39.43
N ASP A 252 -1.62 -36.94 -38.92
CA ASP A 252 -1.15 -36.74 -37.55
C ASP A 252 -0.29 -35.45 -37.37
N LEU A 253 0.53 -35.08 -38.35
CA LEU A 253 1.37 -33.91 -38.29
C LEU A 253 0.60 -32.59 -37.95
N PRO A 254 -0.56 -32.28 -38.57
CA PRO A 254 -1.36 -31.14 -38.17
C PRO A 254 -1.90 -31.20 -36.75
N HIS A 255 -2.24 -32.45 -36.27
CA HIS A 255 -2.70 -32.66 -34.91
C HIS A 255 -1.57 -32.44 -33.88
N ALA A 256 -0.37 -32.98 -34.15
CA ALA A 256 0.81 -32.75 -33.32
C ALA A 256 1.18 -31.27 -33.22
N LEU A 257 1.20 -30.56 -34.37
CA LEU A 257 1.45 -29.12 -34.37
C LEU A 257 0.38 -28.32 -33.60
N THR A 258 -0.89 -28.72 -33.73
CA THR A 258 -1.99 -28.07 -33.00
C THR A 258 -1.86 -28.27 -31.49
N SER A 259 -1.48 -29.49 -31.08
CA SER A 259 -1.21 -29.82 -29.67
C SER A 259 -0.04 -29.01 -29.10
N ILE A 260 1.06 -28.89 -29.83
CA ILE A 260 2.22 -28.06 -29.45
C ILE A 260 1.80 -26.60 -29.27
N LYS A 261 1.08 -26.04 -30.24
CA LYS A 261 0.56 -24.66 -30.15
C LYS A 261 -0.36 -24.48 -28.94
N GLY A 262 -1.23 -25.43 -28.67
CA GLY A 262 -2.12 -25.44 -27.50
C GLY A 262 -1.35 -25.44 -26.17
N GLY A 263 -0.32 -26.29 -26.08
CA GLY A 263 0.56 -26.35 -24.89
C GLY A 263 1.33 -25.03 -24.68
N ALA A 264 1.89 -24.47 -25.75
CA ALA A 264 2.60 -23.20 -25.68
C ALA A 264 1.68 -22.03 -25.29
N ALA A 265 0.44 -22.01 -25.79
CA ALA A 265 -0.56 -21.01 -25.43
C ALA A 265 -0.93 -21.10 -23.94
N ARG A 266 -1.09 -22.30 -23.38
CA ARG A 266 -1.34 -22.54 -21.94
C ARG A 266 -0.18 -22.03 -21.09
N LEU A 267 1.07 -22.35 -21.46
CA LEU A 267 2.26 -21.83 -20.76
C LEU A 267 2.33 -20.32 -20.77
N LYS A 268 2.05 -19.68 -21.90
CA LYS A 268 2.00 -18.22 -22.03
C LYS A 268 0.93 -17.62 -21.10
N GLN A 269 -0.24 -18.24 -21.03
CA GLN A 269 -1.33 -17.79 -20.17
C GLN A 269 -0.97 -17.93 -18.67
N LEU A 270 -0.37 -19.05 -18.27
CA LEU A 270 0.11 -19.28 -16.90
C LEU A 270 1.19 -18.26 -16.51
N ALA A 271 2.18 -18.03 -17.37
CA ALA A 271 3.22 -17.05 -17.14
C ALA A 271 2.65 -15.63 -16.99
N GLY A 272 1.70 -15.26 -17.84
CA GLY A 272 1.00 -13.96 -17.76
C GLY A 272 0.21 -13.81 -16.46
N SER A 273 -0.51 -14.85 -16.03
CA SER A 273 -1.26 -14.85 -14.76
C SER A 273 -0.34 -14.71 -13.56
N LEU A 274 0.80 -15.40 -13.56
CA LEU A 274 1.81 -15.31 -12.50
C LEU A 274 2.45 -13.92 -12.47
N GLN A 275 2.77 -13.35 -13.63
CA GLN A 275 3.32 -12.01 -13.74
C GLN A 275 2.35 -10.96 -13.18
N ASN A 276 1.07 -11.03 -13.54
CA ASN A 276 0.03 -10.14 -13.04
C ASN A 276 -0.13 -10.25 -11.51
N PHE A 277 -0.06 -11.47 -10.96
CA PHE A 277 -0.12 -11.67 -9.51
C PHE A 277 1.11 -11.11 -8.79
N CYS A 278 2.32 -11.29 -9.35
CA CYS A 278 3.57 -10.81 -8.77
C CYS A 278 3.82 -9.31 -9.00
N HIS A 279 3.05 -8.66 -9.86
CA HIS A 279 3.25 -7.24 -10.18
C HIS A 279 3.17 -6.38 -8.91
N ILE A 280 4.15 -5.48 -8.76
CA ILE A 280 4.14 -4.46 -7.71
C ILE A 280 3.20 -3.36 -8.18
N ASP A 281 2.16 -3.07 -7.38
CA ASP A 281 1.21 -2.02 -7.72
C ASP A 281 1.91 -0.66 -7.80
N GLU A 282 1.51 0.11 -8.77
CA GLU A 282 1.91 1.50 -8.89
C GLU A 282 1.28 2.36 -7.77
N VAL A 283 1.76 3.59 -7.62
CA VAL A 283 1.30 4.51 -6.58
C VAL A 283 -0.18 4.88 -6.74
N TYR A 284 -0.70 4.81 -7.99
CA TYR A 284 -2.07 5.17 -8.32
C TYR A 284 -2.86 3.99 -8.88
N PRO A 285 -4.20 3.95 -8.67
CA PRO A 285 -5.05 2.92 -9.26
C PRO A 285 -5.14 3.10 -10.78
N HIS A 286 -5.13 1.99 -11.52
CA HIS A 286 -5.27 1.96 -12.98
C HIS A 286 -6.54 1.22 -13.40
N PRO A 287 -7.16 1.58 -14.55
CA PRO A 287 -8.27 0.84 -15.10
C PRO A 287 -7.86 -0.60 -15.40
N ALA A 288 -8.50 -1.59 -14.78
CA ALA A 288 -8.23 -3.01 -14.95
C ALA A 288 -9.48 -3.78 -15.38
N ASP A 289 -9.27 -4.85 -16.16
CA ASP A 289 -10.30 -5.85 -16.47
C ASP A 289 -10.44 -6.83 -15.31
N LEU A 290 -11.55 -6.71 -14.56
CA LEU A 290 -11.81 -7.56 -13.40
C LEU A 290 -12.03 -9.03 -13.78
N HIS A 291 -12.66 -9.30 -14.93
CA HIS A 291 -12.89 -10.68 -15.36
C HIS A 291 -11.58 -11.37 -15.70
N GLY A 292 -10.68 -10.67 -16.40
CA GLY A 292 -9.34 -11.14 -16.67
C GLY A 292 -8.52 -11.41 -15.40
N LEU A 293 -8.66 -10.57 -14.36
CA LEU A 293 -8.03 -10.80 -13.05
C LEU A 293 -8.60 -12.04 -12.36
N ILE A 294 -9.93 -12.19 -12.29
CA ILE A 294 -10.58 -13.34 -11.68
C ILE A 294 -10.14 -14.64 -12.39
N ASP A 295 -10.20 -14.65 -13.72
CA ASP A 295 -9.84 -15.84 -14.51
C ASP A 295 -8.36 -16.21 -14.35
N SER A 296 -7.48 -15.21 -14.23
CA SER A 296 -6.06 -15.43 -13.95
C SER A 296 -5.84 -16.11 -12.59
N ILE A 297 -6.55 -15.68 -11.54
CA ILE A 297 -6.44 -16.30 -10.21
C ILE A 297 -7.06 -17.70 -10.18
N VAL A 298 -8.21 -17.91 -10.83
CA VAL A 298 -8.82 -19.23 -10.95
C VAL A 298 -7.88 -20.20 -11.69
N LEU A 299 -7.18 -19.74 -12.73
CA LEU A 299 -6.18 -20.55 -13.43
C LEU A 299 -5.02 -20.96 -12.51
N LEU A 300 -4.50 -20.04 -11.69
CA LEU A 300 -3.43 -20.34 -10.73
C LEU A 300 -3.88 -21.34 -9.63
N LEU A 301 -5.16 -21.32 -9.28
CA LEU A 301 -5.74 -22.23 -8.29
C LEU A 301 -6.19 -23.58 -8.87
N LYS A 302 -6.08 -23.78 -10.19
CA LYS A 302 -6.61 -24.98 -10.88
C LYS A 302 -6.06 -26.28 -10.34
N SER A 303 -4.79 -26.34 -9.96
CA SER A 303 -4.16 -27.52 -9.35
C SER A 303 -4.73 -27.85 -7.96
N ARG A 304 -5.28 -26.86 -7.23
CA ARG A 304 -5.96 -27.07 -5.95
C ARG A 304 -7.45 -27.40 -6.11
N LEU A 305 -8.03 -27.04 -7.24
CA LEU A 305 -9.38 -27.42 -7.62
C LEU A 305 -9.34 -28.89 -8.04
N THR A 306 -9.55 -29.78 -7.07
CA THR A 306 -9.75 -31.22 -7.38
C THR A 306 -10.87 -31.35 -8.39
N THR A 307 -10.92 -32.45 -9.12
CA THR A 307 -11.99 -32.78 -10.09
C THR A 307 -13.41 -32.71 -9.50
N GLN A 308 -13.52 -32.54 -8.20
CA GLN A 308 -14.77 -32.48 -7.43
C GLN A 308 -15.33 -31.08 -7.27
N ILE A 309 -14.47 -30.00 -7.28
CA ILE A 309 -14.94 -28.61 -7.06
C ILE A 309 -15.20 -27.95 -8.41
N GLN A 310 -16.44 -27.51 -8.63
CA GLN A 310 -16.84 -26.77 -9.82
C GLN A 310 -16.86 -25.27 -9.57
N ILE A 311 -16.31 -24.48 -10.51
CA ILE A 311 -16.42 -23.01 -10.50
C ILE A 311 -17.44 -22.57 -11.53
N VAL A 312 -18.53 -21.94 -11.04
CA VAL A 312 -19.58 -21.35 -11.86
C VAL A 312 -19.35 -19.84 -11.96
N ARG A 313 -19.27 -19.31 -13.16
CA ARG A 313 -19.01 -17.90 -13.43
C ARG A 313 -20.24 -17.26 -14.06
N GLN A 314 -20.67 -16.14 -13.51
CA GLN A 314 -21.80 -15.32 -14.03
C GLN A 314 -21.33 -13.86 -14.05
N TYR A 315 -20.82 -13.45 -15.19
CA TYR A 315 -20.24 -12.14 -15.39
C TYR A 315 -21.19 -11.22 -16.14
N ASP A 316 -21.55 -10.09 -15.52
CA ASP A 316 -22.22 -8.99 -16.21
C ASP A 316 -21.18 -8.18 -17.00
N ALA A 317 -21.63 -7.42 -18.00
CA ALA A 317 -20.77 -6.50 -18.73
C ALA A 317 -20.28 -5.38 -17.80
N LEU A 318 -18.97 -5.33 -17.54
CA LEU A 318 -18.33 -4.34 -16.68
C LEU A 318 -17.40 -3.43 -17.49
N PRO A 319 -17.38 -2.12 -17.21
CA PRO A 319 -16.29 -1.27 -17.70
C PRO A 319 -14.99 -1.60 -16.97
N PRO A 320 -13.81 -1.20 -17.51
CA PRO A 320 -12.56 -1.25 -16.77
C PRO A 320 -12.69 -0.52 -15.41
N VAL A 321 -12.26 -1.16 -14.33
CA VAL A 321 -12.43 -0.64 -12.96
C VAL A 321 -11.10 -0.06 -12.47
N PRO A 322 -11.06 1.21 -12.04
CA PRO A 322 -9.87 1.79 -11.43
C PRO A 322 -9.53 1.06 -10.13
N CYS A 323 -8.45 0.30 -10.11
CA CYS A 323 -8.03 -0.46 -8.95
C CYS A 323 -6.51 -0.71 -8.94
N PHE A 324 -6.01 -1.14 -7.80
CA PHE A 324 -4.66 -1.68 -7.64
C PHE A 324 -4.71 -3.19 -7.99
N ALA A 325 -4.47 -3.51 -9.25
CA ALA A 325 -4.69 -4.85 -9.79
C ALA A 325 -3.96 -5.96 -9.01
N GLY A 326 -2.71 -5.74 -8.58
CA GLY A 326 -1.94 -6.69 -7.79
C GLY A 326 -2.50 -6.90 -6.38
N GLN A 327 -3.01 -5.85 -5.72
CA GLN A 327 -3.65 -5.96 -4.40
C GLN A 327 -5.02 -6.64 -4.51
N LEU A 328 -5.77 -6.32 -5.55
CA LEU A 328 -7.05 -6.97 -5.79
C LEU A 328 -6.88 -8.46 -6.13
N SER A 329 -5.86 -8.81 -6.90
CA SER A 329 -5.47 -10.21 -7.17
C SER A 329 -5.16 -10.97 -5.87
N GLN A 330 -4.50 -10.32 -4.91
CA GLN A 330 -4.26 -10.92 -3.59
C GLN A 330 -5.56 -11.15 -2.81
N VAL A 331 -6.49 -10.19 -2.83
CA VAL A 331 -7.81 -10.36 -2.19
C VAL A 331 -8.55 -11.55 -2.79
N LEU A 332 -8.59 -11.64 -4.14
CA LEU A 332 -9.20 -12.75 -4.85
C LEU A 332 -8.57 -14.10 -4.50
N MET A 333 -7.23 -14.15 -4.48
CA MET A 333 -6.47 -15.33 -4.10
C MET A 333 -6.83 -15.79 -2.68
N ASN A 334 -6.85 -14.88 -1.71
CA ASN A 334 -7.15 -15.20 -0.32
C ASN A 334 -8.58 -15.73 -0.16
N VAL A 335 -9.56 -15.05 -0.76
CA VAL A 335 -10.97 -15.45 -0.66
C VAL A 335 -11.22 -16.80 -1.33
N LEU A 336 -10.72 -17.00 -2.58
CA LEU A 336 -10.91 -18.26 -3.29
C LEU A 336 -10.17 -19.42 -2.61
N THR A 337 -8.97 -19.18 -2.08
CA THR A 337 -8.24 -20.19 -1.30
C THR A 337 -9.03 -20.59 -0.07
N HIS A 338 -9.62 -19.64 0.65
CA HIS A 338 -10.46 -19.92 1.81
C HIS A 338 -11.69 -20.78 1.44
N CYS A 339 -12.42 -20.41 0.39
CA CYS A 339 -13.55 -21.21 -0.10
C CYS A 339 -13.12 -22.66 -0.47
N ILE A 340 -11.97 -22.80 -1.15
CA ILE A 340 -11.46 -24.14 -1.54
C ILE A 340 -11.11 -24.96 -0.29
N ASP A 341 -10.40 -24.36 0.67
CA ASP A 341 -9.98 -25.05 1.90
C ASP A 341 -11.18 -25.49 2.75
N ASP A 342 -12.22 -24.65 2.85
CA ASP A 342 -13.47 -24.98 3.54
C ASP A 342 -14.20 -26.15 2.87
N LEU A 343 -14.31 -26.12 1.53
CA LEU A 343 -14.94 -27.19 0.77
C LEU A 343 -14.17 -28.53 0.87
N LEU A 344 -12.83 -28.47 0.77
CA LEU A 344 -11.98 -29.67 0.91
C LEU A 344 -12.06 -30.25 2.33
N SER A 345 -12.03 -29.41 3.35
CA SER A 345 -12.18 -29.84 4.75
C SER A 345 -13.54 -30.46 5.01
N PHE A 346 -14.59 -29.90 4.41
CA PHE A 346 -15.94 -30.43 4.50
C PHE A 346 -16.07 -31.79 3.80
N ALA A 347 -15.57 -31.92 2.57
CA ALA A 347 -15.57 -33.18 1.82
C ALA A 347 -14.80 -34.32 2.56
N ALA A 348 -13.63 -33.96 3.15
CA ALA A 348 -12.84 -34.89 3.94
C ALA A 348 -13.59 -35.41 5.19
N ARG A 349 -14.29 -34.50 5.90
CA ARG A 349 -15.13 -34.86 7.06
C ARG A 349 -16.29 -35.78 6.65
N GLN A 350 -16.93 -35.50 5.52
CA GLN A 350 -18.04 -36.33 5.03
C GLN A 350 -17.56 -37.76 4.64
N SER A 351 -16.42 -37.91 3.97
CA SER A 351 -15.89 -39.21 3.62
C SER A 351 -15.60 -40.08 4.87
N VAL A 352 -15.00 -39.47 5.91
CA VAL A 352 -14.77 -40.17 7.20
C VAL A 352 -16.08 -40.58 7.87
N VAL A 353 -17.12 -39.73 7.84
CA VAL A 353 -18.43 -40.07 8.41
C VAL A 353 -19.13 -41.18 7.59
N ALA A 354 -19.03 -41.15 6.26
CA ALA A 354 -19.57 -42.17 5.40
C ALA A 354 -18.92 -43.55 5.64
N ASP A 355 -17.59 -43.61 5.79
CA ASP A 355 -16.83 -44.82 6.10
C ASP A 355 -17.19 -45.42 7.49
N LEU A 356 -17.41 -44.55 8.49
CA LEU A 356 -17.86 -44.92 9.81
C LEU A 356 -19.34 -45.37 9.84
N SER A 357 -20.16 -44.84 8.93
CA SER A 357 -21.60 -45.15 8.82
C SER A 357 -21.84 -46.44 8.04
N ALA A 358 -20.98 -46.82 7.12
CA ALA A 358 -21.05 -48.08 6.36
C ALA A 358 -21.05 -49.32 7.28
N THR A 359 -20.63 -49.18 8.54
CA THR A 359 -20.65 -50.26 9.55
C THR A 359 -21.97 -50.33 10.34
N LYS A 360 -22.96 -49.39 10.17
CA LYS A 360 -24.18 -49.30 11.01
C LYS A 360 -25.52 -49.21 10.24
N GLY A 361 -25.60 -49.65 8.99
CA GLY A 361 -26.85 -49.68 8.23
C GLY A 361 -27.21 -48.40 7.50
N PRO A 362 -28.16 -48.42 6.54
CA PRO A 362 -28.44 -47.29 5.67
C PRO A 362 -29.07 -46.14 6.46
N VAL A 363 -28.26 -45.10 6.73
CA VAL A 363 -28.78 -43.79 7.15
C VAL A 363 -29.21 -43.11 5.87
N SER A 364 -30.48 -42.66 5.81
CA SER A 364 -31.07 -41.91 4.70
C SER A 364 -30.17 -40.74 4.31
N ALA A 365 -29.68 -40.77 3.08
CA ALA A 365 -28.84 -39.72 2.48
C ALA A 365 -29.69 -38.47 2.10
N GLU A 366 -30.52 -37.99 3.02
CA GLU A 366 -31.23 -36.73 2.86
C GLU A 366 -30.29 -35.61 3.35
N GLY A 367 -29.69 -34.86 2.38
CA GLY A 367 -28.97 -33.67 2.67
C GLY A 367 -27.55 -33.52 2.11
N LEU A 368 -27.08 -34.40 1.21
CA LEU A 368 -25.79 -34.19 0.56
C LEU A 368 -25.94 -33.06 -0.51
N PRO A 369 -25.14 -32.01 -0.44
CA PRO A 369 -25.06 -31.05 -1.57
C PRO A 369 -24.53 -31.82 -2.79
N SER A 370 -25.22 -31.68 -3.92
CA SER A 370 -24.72 -32.07 -5.22
C SER A 370 -23.37 -31.36 -5.43
N SER A 371 -22.30 -32.07 -5.63
CA SER A 371 -20.92 -31.62 -5.90
C SER A 371 -20.49 -30.28 -5.31
N PRO A 372 -19.29 -30.14 -4.68
CA PRO A 372 -18.78 -28.88 -4.17
C PRO A 372 -18.70 -27.81 -5.27
N GLN A 373 -19.23 -26.63 -5.03
CA GLN A 373 -19.28 -25.55 -6.01
C GLN A 373 -18.88 -24.20 -5.41
N ILE A 374 -18.20 -23.38 -6.23
CA ILE A 374 -17.92 -21.97 -5.96
C ILE A 374 -18.57 -21.16 -7.08
N ALA A 375 -19.48 -20.25 -6.74
CA ALA A 375 -20.09 -19.33 -7.68
C ALA A 375 -19.39 -17.98 -7.60
N ILE A 376 -18.99 -17.43 -8.75
CA ILE A 376 -18.39 -16.10 -8.87
C ILE A 376 -19.34 -15.27 -9.74
N THR A 377 -19.91 -14.22 -9.17
CA THR A 377 -20.81 -13.32 -9.90
C THR A 377 -20.29 -11.91 -9.88
N THR A 378 -20.43 -11.19 -10.97
CA THR A 378 -20.14 -9.76 -11.04
C THR A 378 -21.36 -9.00 -11.50
N LYS A 379 -21.63 -7.87 -10.89
CA LYS A 379 -22.78 -7.01 -11.23
C LYS A 379 -22.40 -5.54 -11.14
N LEU A 380 -22.99 -4.76 -12.03
CA LEU A 380 -22.98 -3.32 -11.92
C LEU A 380 -24.20 -2.86 -11.11
N ARG A 381 -23.96 -2.14 -10.01
CA ARG A 381 -25.01 -1.49 -9.23
C ARG A 381 -24.99 -0.01 -9.57
N ASP A 382 -26.06 0.48 -10.18
CA ASP A 382 -26.20 1.89 -10.47
C ASP A 382 -26.35 2.73 -9.20
N ALA A 383 -26.03 3.99 -9.33
CA ALA A 383 -26.23 5.01 -8.31
C ALA A 383 -27.72 5.12 -7.97
N ASP A 384 -28.03 5.35 -6.70
CA ASP A 384 -29.43 5.58 -6.28
C ASP A 384 -29.95 6.88 -6.92
N THR A 385 -30.99 6.81 -7.73
CA THR A 385 -31.51 7.96 -8.49
C THR A 385 -32.01 9.11 -7.61
N ASN A 386 -32.16 8.87 -6.31
CA ASN A 386 -32.67 9.88 -5.34
C ASN A 386 -31.50 10.59 -4.59
N ASP A 387 -30.25 10.19 -4.76
CA ASP A 387 -29.10 10.82 -4.11
C ASP A 387 -28.12 11.35 -5.17
N PRO A 388 -27.98 12.67 -5.36
CA PRO A 388 -27.08 13.25 -6.34
C PRO A 388 -25.58 12.98 -6.05
N MET A 389 -25.25 12.49 -4.85
CA MET A 389 -23.90 12.03 -4.45
C MET A 389 -23.75 10.51 -4.57
N SER A 390 -24.77 9.80 -5.04
CA SER A 390 -24.75 8.35 -5.19
C SER A 390 -23.75 7.93 -6.26
N GLN A 391 -22.92 6.99 -5.91
CA GLN A 391 -21.81 6.49 -6.73
C GLN A 391 -22.18 5.13 -7.33
N ARG A 392 -21.74 4.86 -8.56
CA ARG A 392 -21.85 3.53 -9.17
C ARG A 392 -20.87 2.57 -8.55
N TRP A 393 -21.30 1.33 -8.36
CA TRP A 393 -20.49 0.30 -7.73
C TRP A 393 -20.39 -0.94 -8.61
N VAL A 394 -19.22 -1.49 -8.71
CA VAL A 394 -19.02 -2.87 -9.17
C VAL A 394 -19.11 -3.78 -7.95
N VAL A 395 -20.03 -4.72 -8.01
CA VAL A 395 -20.23 -5.73 -6.95
C VAL A 395 -19.75 -7.07 -7.48
N MET A 396 -18.79 -7.66 -6.80
CA MET A 396 -18.28 -9.00 -7.05
C MET A 396 -18.65 -9.88 -5.85
N THR A 397 -19.28 -11.02 -6.14
CA THR A 397 -19.69 -11.97 -5.12
C THR A 397 -19.05 -13.31 -5.38
N ILE A 398 -18.39 -13.88 -4.37
CA ILE A 398 -17.82 -15.22 -4.37
C ILE A 398 -18.53 -16.02 -3.29
N ALA A 399 -19.22 -17.08 -3.66
CA ALA A 399 -20.02 -17.90 -2.75
C ALA A 399 -19.69 -19.39 -2.93
N ASP A 400 -19.43 -20.08 -1.83
CA ASP A 400 -19.33 -21.53 -1.80
C ASP A 400 -20.64 -22.18 -1.36
N ASN A 401 -20.84 -23.46 -1.62
CA ASN A 401 -21.95 -24.27 -1.14
C ASN A 401 -21.54 -25.21 0.02
N GLY A 402 -20.52 -24.82 0.78
CA GLY A 402 -20.00 -25.59 1.91
C GLY A 402 -20.88 -25.56 3.16
N PRO A 403 -20.33 -25.90 4.32
CA PRO A 403 -21.09 -25.97 5.58
C PRO A 403 -21.58 -24.59 6.06
N GLY A 404 -20.96 -23.52 5.56
CA GLY A 404 -21.17 -22.18 6.06
C GLY A 404 -20.49 -21.94 7.42
N LEU A 405 -20.68 -20.74 7.95
CA LEU A 405 -20.17 -20.33 9.25
C LEU A 405 -21.28 -20.32 10.29
N SER A 406 -20.99 -20.83 11.49
CA SER A 406 -21.88 -20.66 12.63
C SER A 406 -21.99 -19.16 13.02
N PRO A 407 -23.04 -18.76 13.74
CA PRO A 407 -23.17 -17.37 14.19
C PRO A 407 -21.97 -16.87 15.00
N ALA A 408 -21.31 -17.75 15.78
CA ALA A 408 -20.12 -17.42 16.56
C ALA A 408 -18.91 -17.20 15.64
N GLU A 409 -18.65 -18.09 14.70
CA GLU A 409 -17.56 -17.96 13.73
C GLU A 409 -17.74 -16.74 12.83
N LEU A 410 -18.97 -16.45 12.39
CA LEU A 410 -19.27 -15.26 11.61
C LEU A 410 -19.03 -13.98 12.42
N GLN A 411 -19.32 -14.00 13.72
CA GLN A 411 -19.02 -12.88 14.61
C GLN A 411 -17.51 -12.71 14.78
N ASP A 412 -16.78 -13.80 14.97
CA ASP A 412 -15.31 -13.79 15.06
C ASP A 412 -14.68 -13.18 13.79
N VAL A 413 -15.16 -13.56 12.60
CA VAL A 413 -14.71 -12.97 11.32
C VAL A 413 -14.99 -11.47 11.28
N ARG A 414 -16.17 -11.02 11.72
CA ARG A 414 -16.51 -9.59 11.79
C ARG A 414 -15.67 -8.83 12.80
N ASP A 415 -15.37 -9.45 13.94
CA ASP A 415 -14.53 -8.86 14.98
C ASP A 415 -13.07 -8.72 14.53
N MET A 416 -12.56 -9.65 13.71
CA MET A 416 -11.24 -9.53 13.05
C MET A 416 -11.14 -8.29 12.14
N PHE A 417 -12.26 -7.77 11.63
CA PHE A 417 -12.30 -6.53 10.85
C PHE A 417 -12.27 -5.28 11.75
N SER A 418 -12.45 -5.40 13.06
CA SER A 418 -12.41 -4.29 14.02
C SER A 418 -10.98 -3.86 14.36
N ILE A 419 -10.82 -2.59 14.81
CA ILE A 419 -9.50 -1.99 15.10
C ILE A 419 -8.80 -2.67 16.29
N ARG A 420 -9.55 -3.23 17.26
CA ARG A 420 -9.00 -3.77 18.51
C ARG A 420 -8.23 -5.09 18.37
N GLN A 421 -8.65 -6.01 17.50
CA GLN A 421 -8.02 -7.31 17.32
C GLN A 421 -6.87 -7.31 16.30
N ARG A 422 -6.69 -6.22 15.55
CA ARG A 422 -5.65 -6.07 14.51
C ARG A 422 -4.21 -6.13 15.03
N LEU A 423 -4.00 -5.96 16.33
CA LEU A 423 -2.66 -5.94 16.95
C LEU A 423 -2.13 -7.32 17.32
N GLU A 424 -2.98 -8.35 17.38
CA GLU A 424 -2.59 -9.67 17.89
C GLU A 424 -2.38 -10.73 16.79
N ARG A 425 -3.19 -10.76 15.74
CA ARG A 425 -3.04 -11.68 14.60
C ARG A 425 -3.67 -11.11 13.33
N GLU A 426 -2.87 -10.89 12.31
CA GLU A 426 -3.38 -10.51 11.00
C GLU A 426 -3.67 -11.77 10.17
N THR A 427 -4.96 -12.04 9.89
CA THR A 427 -5.40 -13.11 9.01
C THR A 427 -5.47 -12.64 7.56
N ASP A 428 -5.38 -13.56 6.59
CA ASP A 428 -5.50 -13.28 5.16
C ASP A 428 -6.83 -12.55 4.81
N LEU A 429 -7.93 -12.87 5.52
CA LEU A 429 -9.23 -12.19 5.37
C LEU A 429 -9.22 -10.77 5.94
N ALA A 430 -8.58 -10.55 7.10
CA ALA A 430 -8.44 -9.21 7.66
C ALA A 430 -7.57 -8.30 6.77
N ALA A 431 -6.51 -8.84 6.19
CA ALA A 431 -5.71 -8.14 5.19
C ALA A 431 -6.54 -7.79 3.94
N SER A 432 -7.38 -8.72 3.45
CA SER A 432 -8.27 -8.52 2.32
C SER A 432 -9.31 -7.42 2.60
N TYR A 433 -9.92 -7.43 3.79
CA TYR A 433 -10.83 -6.38 4.23
C TYR A 433 -10.18 -4.98 4.18
N ARG A 434 -8.94 -4.85 4.68
CA ARG A 434 -8.23 -3.56 4.67
C ARG A 434 -7.87 -3.10 3.27
N LEU A 435 -7.40 -4.02 2.41
CA LEU A 435 -7.08 -3.69 1.03
C LEU A 435 -8.30 -3.11 0.29
N ILE A 436 -9.47 -3.70 0.49
CA ILE A 436 -10.69 -3.20 -0.14
C ILE A 436 -11.16 -1.89 0.50
N THR A 437 -11.23 -1.80 1.82
CA THR A 437 -11.82 -0.63 2.49
C THR A 437 -10.88 0.57 2.54
N ALA A 438 -9.61 0.39 2.90
CA ALA A 438 -8.69 1.50 3.10
C ALA A 438 -7.97 1.95 1.81
N LYS A 439 -7.69 1.02 0.88
CA LYS A 439 -6.95 1.36 -0.35
C LYS A 439 -7.86 1.63 -1.55
N HIS A 440 -8.93 0.85 -1.68
CA HIS A 440 -9.87 1.00 -2.82
C HIS A 440 -11.12 1.83 -2.48
N GLY A 441 -11.30 2.25 -1.21
CA GLY A 441 -12.53 2.94 -0.78
C GLY A 441 -13.79 2.08 -0.94
N GLY A 442 -13.61 0.76 -1.02
CA GLY A 442 -14.65 -0.23 -1.27
C GLY A 442 -15.31 -0.75 0.00
N LYS A 443 -16.17 -1.76 -0.19
CA LYS A 443 -16.81 -2.49 0.92
C LYS A 443 -16.52 -3.98 0.79
N PHE A 444 -16.29 -4.64 1.91
CA PHE A 444 -16.07 -6.08 2.00
C PHE A 444 -17.02 -6.65 3.04
N VAL A 445 -17.90 -7.55 2.63
CA VAL A 445 -18.98 -8.11 3.48
C VAL A 445 -18.94 -9.62 3.42
N VAL A 446 -19.04 -10.28 4.58
CA VAL A 446 -19.13 -11.74 4.69
C VAL A 446 -20.52 -12.09 5.20
N ARG A 447 -21.20 -13.02 4.54
CA ARG A 447 -22.51 -13.54 4.90
C ARG A 447 -22.49 -15.06 4.98
N SER A 448 -23.18 -15.58 5.95
CA SER A 448 -23.53 -17.01 6.06
C SER A 448 -24.90 -17.06 6.76
N PRO A 449 -25.88 -17.76 6.19
CA PRO A 449 -25.84 -18.54 4.94
C PRO A 449 -25.68 -17.64 3.70
N ALA A 450 -25.08 -18.24 2.64
CA ALA A 450 -24.92 -17.56 1.36
C ALA A 450 -26.27 -17.30 0.70
N SER A 451 -26.46 -16.10 0.14
CA SER A 451 -27.71 -15.70 -0.53
C SER A 451 -27.85 -16.29 -1.94
N HIS A 452 -26.76 -16.72 -2.52
CA HIS A 452 -26.69 -17.24 -3.90
C HIS A 452 -27.37 -18.60 -4.07
N TRP A 453 -27.37 -19.44 -3.02
CA TRP A 453 -27.89 -20.80 -3.10
C TRP A 453 -29.35 -20.88 -2.66
N PRO A 454 -30.19 -21.73 -3.32
CA PRO A 454 -31.56 -21.94 -2.87
C PRO A 454 -31.59 -22.55 -1.46
N LYS A 455 -32.50 -22.05 -0.62
CA LYS A 455 -32.63 -22.46 0.79
C LYS A 455 -32.93 -23.95 1.02
N THR A 456 -33.11 -24.74 -0.04
CA THR A 456 -33.41 -26.18 -0.02
C THR A 456 -32.15 -27.06 -0.01
N THR A 457 -30.98 -26.52 -0.22
CA THR A 457 -29.72 -27.27 -0.13
C THR A 457 -29.25 -27.29 1.32
N ALA A 458 -28.88 -28.47 1.81
CA ALA A 458 -28.46 -28.71 3.19
C ALA A 458 -27.16 -27.99 3.60
N GLY A 459 -26.48 -27.34 2.67
CA GLY A 459 -25.34 -26.47 2.92
C GLY A 459 -25.83 -25.02 3.06
N THR A 460 -25.35 -24.34 4.08
CA THR A 460 -25.62 -22.92 4.28
C THR A 460 -24.69 -22.04 3.47
N GLY A 461 -23.49 -22.52 3.12
CA GLY A 461 -22.46 -21.83 2.35
C GLY A 461 -21.97 -20.52 2.97
N THR A 462 -20.85 -20.04 2.46
CA THR A 462 -20.34 -18.69 2.81
C THR A 462 -20.28 -17.83 1.58
N GLU A 463 -20.61 -16.54 1.74
CA GLU A 463 -20.65 -15.55 0.67
C GLU A 463 -19.76 -14.35 1.04
N TYR A 464 -18.85 -14.03 0.14
CA TYR A 464 -17.97 -12.87 0.21
C TYR A 464 -18.38 -11.85 -0.85
N GLU A 465 -18.87 -10.69 -0.43
CA GLU A 465 -19.26 -9.60 -1.31
C GLU A 465 -18.22 -8.49 -1.26
N ILE A 466 -17.64 -8.16 -2.41
CA ILE A 466 -16.66 -7.09 -2.60
C ILE A 466 -17.30 -6.02 -3.48
N GLN A 467 -17.36 -4.79 -2.98
CA GLN A 467 -17.89 -3.66 -3.72
C GLN A 467 -16.74 -2.67 -3.99
N LEU A 468 -16.54 -2.31 -5.25
CA LEU A 468 -15.53 -1.33 -5.68
C LEU A 468 -16.23 -0.10 -6.27
N PRO A 469 -15.85 1.12 -5.88
CA PRO A 469 -16.44 2.33 -6.42
C PRO A 469 -15.98 2.57 -7.86
N LEU A 470 -16.91 2.94 -8.76
CA LEU A 470 -16.59 3.47 -10.08
C LEU A 470 -16.55 4.99 -9.97
N TYR A 471 -15.35 5.56 -9.85
CA TYR A 471 -15.17 7.00 -9.85
C TYR A 471 -15.37 7.54 -11.27
N ASN A 472 -16.31 8.47 -11.43
CA ASN A 472 -16.45 9.25 -12.67
C ASN A 472 -15.52 10.47 -12.73
N HIS A 473 -14.67 10.69 -11.71
CA HIS A 473 -13.78 11.83 -11.63
C HIS A 473 -12.36 11.39 -11.29
N ILE A 474 -11.54 11.30 -12.34
CA ILE A 474 -10.13 11.70 -12.23
C ILE A 474 -10.15 13.19 -12.60
N ALA A 475 -10.10 14.07 -11.60
CA ALA A 475 -9.77 15.47 -11.79
C ALA A 475 -8.26 15.61 -11.57
#